data_837a81a3a5e6b7826e502e6db77647b4
#
_entry.id   837a81a3a5e6b7826e502e6db77647b4
#
_cell.length_a   1.000
_cell.length_b   1.000
_cell.length_c   1.000
_cell.angle_alpha   90.00
_cell.angle_beta   90.00
_cell.angle_gamma   90.00
#
_symmetry.space_group_name_H-M   'P 1'
#
loop_
_entity.id
_entity.type
_entity.pdbx_description
1 polymer ?
#
loop_
_entity_poly.entity_id
_entity_poly.type
_entity_poly.pdbx_seq_one_letter_code
_entity_poly.pdbx_strand_id
1 'polypeptide(L)'
;MAIASMSEQPKLLKNPPDLNKIARPNWIEINLDALCNNIKFIRSQIPTNTKILLPVKADSYGHGSLACSFAAKFGGADYLGVAHISEGMLLRQYGMDLPILVLGPCTPSDFAYFVEFQLTAAITDIRTAMAFDQFLKETGTTCKAHLAVDTGMNRYGFDAEDFNNIRAALSLKNLHFEGMFTHLATADMPGNPKTDIQIQRFTRLVDVLEAEGLRPAICHCSSSAGTLTRPESHFDMVRPGLALYGYNCMGAAPSPWPIKPVMRIKSTIRHIHDVKPGETVSYGGYWMAQQPTRIATVAIGYGDGYLRGGYNKGFLFIRGQLCPILGRVCMDATMVDVSHIPDVQVGETVDVVNGELDHRISMESVADDHHTIPYEFTSRVARRLYRKYYWKNRLVRWDYLRQEFGVKEYKEYPLR
;
A
#
# COMPACT_ATOMS: atom_id res chain seq x y z
N MET A 1 -24.03 54.37 -13.25
CA MET A 1 -24.25 53.17 -12.43
C MET A 1 -22.97 52.93 -11.63
N ALA A 2 -23.00 53.16 -10.34
CA ALA A 2 -21.83 53.03 -9.46
C ALA A 2 -21.58 51.56 -9.14
N ILE A 3 -20.36 51.08 -9.42
CA ILE A 3 -19.89 49.78 -8.98
C ILE A 3 -19.62 49.88 -7.49
N ALA A 4 -20.45 49.23 -6.68
CA ALA A 4 -20.25 49.09 -5.26
C ALA A 4 -18.95 48.32 -4.98
N SER A 5 -18.04 48.91 -4.24
CA SER A 5 -16.79 48.31 -3.77
C SER A 5 -17.10 47.20 -2.77
N MET A 6 -16.98 45.94 -3.19
CA MET A 6 -16.94 44.81 -2.27
C MET A 6 -15.53 44.74 -1.65
N SER A 7 -15.32 45.39 -0.54
CA SER A 7 -14.11 45.28 0.29
C SER A 7 -14.46 44.94 1.73
N GLU A 8 -15.21 43.89 1.95
CA GLU A 8 -15.14 43.16 3.23
C GLU A 8 -14.37 41.89 3.01
N GLN A 9 -13.07 41.90 3.37
CA GLN A 9 -12.34 40.66 3.55
C GLN A 9 -13.07 39.82 4.61
N PRO A 10 -13.32 38.50 4.36
CA PRO A 10 -13.93 37.66 5.35
C PRO A 10 -13.12 37.80 6.65
N LYS A 11 -13.78 38.12 7.77
CA LYS A 11 -13.15 38.20 9.08
C LYS A 11 -12.53 36.82 9.38
N LEU A 12 -11.22 36.73 9.25
CA LEU A 12 -10.49 35.56 9.71
C LEU A 12 -10.84 35.31 11.17
N LEU A 13 -11.31 34.13 11.50
CA LEU A 13 -11.56 33.73 12.89
C LEU A 13 -10.28 34.00 13.66
N LYS A 14 -10.36 34.78 14.75
CA LYS A 14 -9.21 35.07 15.61
C LYS A 14 -8.53 33.83 16.17
N ASN A 15 -9.28 32.73 16.30
CA ASN A 15 -8.80 31.40 16.62
C ASN A 15 -9.48 30.41 15.64
N PRO A 16 -8.80 29.96 14.59
CA PRO A 16 -9.37 28.91 13.74
C PRO A 16 -9.64 27.67 14.58
N PRO A 17 -10.76 26.96 14.32
CA PRO A 17 -11.07 25.74 15.05
C PRO A 17 -9.92 24.73 14.87
N ASP A 18 -9.54 24.07 15.95
CA ASP A 18 -8.61 22.93 15.88
C ASP A 18 -9.27 21.82 15.06
N LEU A 19 -8.85 21.69 13.80
CA LEU A 19 -9.40 20.69 12.87
C LEU A 19 -9.26 19.26 13.40
N ASN A 20 -8.33 19.02 14.33
CA ASN A 20 -8.16 17.70 14.96
C ASN A 20 -9.28 17.39 15.97
N LYS A 21 -10.02 18.41 16.41
CA LYS A 21 -11.19 18.26 17.30
C LYS A 21 -12.50 18.09 16.53
N ILE A 22 -12.52 18.32 15.22
CA ILE A 22 -13.70 18.09 14.41
C ILE A 22 -13.88 16.59 14.19
N ALA A 23 -14.92 16.01 14.77
CA ALA A 23 -15.27 14.61 14.54
C ALA A 23 -15.60 14.39 13.07
N ARG A 24 -14.75 13.67 12.36
CA ARG A 24 -15.03 13.25 10.98
C ARG A 24 -15.95 12.05 10.99
N PRO A 25 -16.91 11.99 10.06
CA PRO A 25 -17.91 10.91 10.04
C PRO A 25 -17.34 9.57 9.55
N ASN A 26 -16.13 9.59 8.97
CA ASN A 26 -15.46 8.41 8.42
C ASN A 26 -13.97 8.44 8.77
N TRP A 27 -13.39 7.26 9.00
CA TRP A 27 -11.98 7.10 9.38
C TRP A 27 -11.44 5.73 9.00
N ILE A 28 -10.13 5.62 9.04
CA ILE A 28 -9.38 4.36 8.88
C ILE A 28 -8.77 3.98 10.22
N GLU A 29 -8.86 2.71 10.58
CA GLU A 29 -8.14 2.12 11.70
C GLU A 29 -6.96 1.29 11.15
N ILE A 30 -5.76 1.57 11.62
CA ILE A 30 -4.52 0.88 11.23
C ILE A 30 -3.98 0.14 12.44
N ASN A 31 -3.99 -1.19 12.35
CA ASN A 31 -3.50 -2.08 13.40
C ASN A 31 -2.02 -2.43 13.15
N LEU A 32 -1.12 -1.73 13.83
CA LEU A 32 0.33 -1.94 13.70
C LEU A 32 0.79 -3.26 14.35
N ASP A 33 0.07 -3.76 15.36
CA ASP A 33 0.35 -5.09 15.93
C ASP A 33 0.08 -6.19 14.91
N ALA A 34 -1.00 -6.07 14.12
CA ALA A 34 -1.28 -7.00 13.04
C ALA A 34 -0.15 -7.02 11.99
N LEU A 35 0.36 -5.84 11.59
CA LEU A 35 1.51 -5.74 10.69
C LEU A 35 2.74 -6.47 11.25
N CYS A 36 3.10 -6.23 12.51
CA CYS A 36 4.23 -6.91 13.16
C CYS A 36 4.03 -8.43 13.23
N ASN A 37 2.81 -8.89 13.53
CA ASN A 37 2.51 -10.32 13.60
C ASN A 37 2.54 -10.98 12.21
N ASN A 38 2.08 -10.28 11.16
CA ASN A 38 2.18 -10.76 9.78
C ASN A 38 3.66 -10.87 9.35
N ILE A 39 4.53 -9.93 9.75
CA ILE A 39 5.98 -10.01 9.49
C ILE A 39 6.57 -11.24 10.19
N LYS A 40 6.23 -11.48 11.46
CA LYS A 40 6.69 -12.67 12.20
C LYS A 40 6.20 -13.96 11.56
N PHE A 41 4.95 -13.99 11.08
CA PHE A 41 4.43 -15.13 10.33
C PHE A 41 5.24 -15.37 9.05
N ILE A 42 5.48 -14.36 8.22
CA ILE A 42 6.31 -14.50 7.02
C ILE A 42 7.72 -14.96 7.39
N ARG A 43 8.31 -14.44 8.47
CA ARG A 43 9.63 -14.88 8.97
C ARG A 43 9.66 -16.37 9.26
N SER A 44 8.57 -16.96 9.75
CA SER A 44 8.45 -18.41 10.00
C SER A 44 8.29 -19.27 8.75
N GLN A 45 7.97 -18.65 7.59
CA GLN A 45 7.76 -19.34 6.32
C GLN A 45 8.99 -19.35 5.40
N ILE A 46 10.05 -18.67 5.78
CA ILE A 46 11.27 -18.49 4.97
C ILE A 46 12.51 -18.95 5.73
N PRO A 47 13.61 -19.30 5.06
CA PRO A 47 14.88 -19.61 5.71
C PRO A 47 15.33 -18.47 6.64
N THR A 48 16.02 -18.81 7.73
CA THR A 48 16.40 -17.88 8.81
C THR A 48 17.27 -16.73 8.34
N ASN A 49 18.12 -16.96 7.33
CA ASN A 49 19.03 -15.98 6.74
C ASN A 49 18.41 -15.17 5.60
N THR A 50 17.22 -15.56 5.11
CA THR A 50 16.50 -14.81 4.07
C THR A 50 15.94 -13.51 4.64
N LYS A 51 16.23 -12.39 3.99
CA LYS A 51 15.77 -11.06 4.39
C LYS A 51 14.31 -10.81 4.01
N ILE A 52 13.65 -9.92 4.74
CA ILE A 52 12.30 -9.42 4.43
C ILE A 52 12.39 -7.95 4.04
N LEU A 53 12.00 -7.62 2.80
CA LEU A 53 11.75 -6.26 2.38
C LEU A 53 10.24 -5.98 2.42
N LEU A 54 9.81 -5.00 3.24
CA LEU A 54 8.43 -4.50 3.21
C LEU A 54 8.29 -3.40 2.17
N PRO A 55 7.47 -3.56 1.12
CA PRO A 55 7.10 -2.46 0.25
C PRO A 55 6.20 -1.46 0.98
N VAL A 56 6.70 -0.22 1.12
CA VAL A 56 5.99 0.91 1.77
C VAL A 56 5.64 2.03 0.79
N LYS A 57 5.76 1.77 -0.50
CA LYS A 57 5.36 2.66 -1.60
C LYS A 57 3.86 3.00 -1.55
N ALA A 58 3.46 4.07 -2.22
CA ALA A 58 2.08 4.55 -2.26
C ALA A 58 1.48 4.69 -0.84
N ASP A 59 2.21 5.38 0.05
CA ASP A 59 1.84 5.58 1.46
C ASP A 59 1.58 4.26 2.21
N SER A 60 2.50 3.26 2.03
CA SER A 60 2.32 1.88 2.54
C SER A 60 1.01 1.26 2.05
N TYR A 61 0.76 1.30 0.73
CA TYR A 61 -0.53 0.89 0.16
C TYR A 61 -1.72 1.58 0.86
N GLY A 62 -1.61 2.87 1.14
CA GLY A 62 -2.64 3.67 1.80
C GLY A 62 -2.73 3.53 3.32
N HIS A 63 -1.87 2.73 3.96
CA HIS A 63 -1.91 2.49 5.42
C HIS A 63 -1.19 3.56 6.25
N GLY A 64 -0.41 4.46 5.61
CA GLY A 64 0.42 5.46 6.29
C GLY A 64 1.89 5.05 6.39
N SER A 65 2.73 5.60 5.50
CA SER A 65 4.10 5.12 5.30
C SER A 65 4.98 5.21 6.54
N LEU A 66 4.91 6.32 7.29
CA LEU A 66 5.76 6.50 8.47
C LEU A 66 5.44 5.46 9.56
N ALA A 67 4.17 5.38 9.99
CA ALA A 67 3.79 4.48 11.07
C ALA A 67 4.07 3.01 10.70
N CYS A 68 3.72 2.60 9.47
CA CYS A 68 3.96 1.24 9.00
C CYS A 68 5.44 0.91 8.85
N SER A 69 6.28 1.84 8.37
CA SER A 69 7.72 1.61 8.23
C SER A 69 8.42 1.40 9.58
N PHE A 70 8.09 2.22 10.58
CA PHE A 70 8.66 2.05 11.93
C PHE A 70 8.12 0.80 12.63
N ALA A 71 6.82 0.48 12.49
CA ALA A 71 6.26 -0.77 12.98
C ALA A 71 6.90 -1.98 12.29
N ALA A 72 7.18 -1.91 10.98
CA ALA A 72 7.84 -2.98 10.24
C ALA A 72 9.27 -3.23 10.74
N LYS A 73 10.05 -2.17 10.98
CA LYS A 73 11.36 -2.27 11.62
C LYS A 73 11.26 -2.98 12.98
N PHE A 74 10.32 -2.57 13.81
CA PHE A 74 10.06 -3.19 15.11
C PHE A 74 9.61 -4.65 14.97
N GLY A 75 8.82 -4.98 13.93
CA GLY A 75 8.36 -6.33 13.61
C GLY A 75 9.43 -7.25 13.03
N GLY A 76 10.64 -6.73 12.70
CA GLY A 76 11.75 -7.52 12.17
C GLY A 76 11.86 -7.55 10.65
N ALA A 77 11.38 -6.52 9.94
CA ALA A 77 11.72 -6.30 8.54
C ALA A 77 13.19 -5.84 8.41
N ASP A 78 13.88 -6.30 7.36
CA ASP A 78 15.30 -6.01 7.13
C ASP A 78 15.51 -4.84 6.17
N TYR A 79 14.56 -4.63 5.25
CA TYR A 79 14.57 -3.61 4.20
C TYR A 79 13.19 -2.98 4.04
N LEU A 80 13.18 -1.76 3.51
CA LEU A 80 11.98 -1.11 3.00
C LEU A 80 12.09 -0.93 1.48
N GLY A 81 10.95 -1.03 0.78
CA GLY A 81 10.87 -0.79 -0.65
C GLY A 81 9.92 0.36 -0.97
N VAL A 82 10.39 1.37 -1.68
CA VAL A 82 9.60 2.50 -2.16
C VAL A 82 9.53 2.52 -3.68
N ALA A 83 8.57 3.24 -4.27
CA ALA A 83 8.48 3.36 -5.73
C ALA A 83 9.33 4.51 -6.25
N HIS A 84 9.37 5.63 -5.54
CA HIS A 84 10.03 6.86 -5.94
C HIS A 84 10.97 7.35 -4.86
N ILE A 85 11.98 8.10 -5.29
CA ILE A 85 13.01 8.65 -4.41
C ILE A 85 12.42 9.54 -3.30
N SER A 86 11.40 10.34 -3.61
CA SER A 86 10.73 11.22 -2.66
C SER A 86 10.09 10.48 -1.46
N GLU A 87 9.60 9.26 -1.66
CA GLU A 87 9.08 8.42 -0.56
C GLU A 87 10.21 7.98 0.36
N GLY A 88 11.38 7.60 -0.20
CA GLY A 88 12.58 7.25 0.56
C GLY A 88 13.16 8.44 1.33
N MET A 89 13.23 9.61 0.68
CA MET A 89 13.66 10.87 1.31
C MET A 89 12.81 11.20 2.53
N LEU A 90 11.48 11.09 2.42
CA LEU A 90 10.56 11.32 3.53
C LEU A 90 10.89 10.42 4.73
N LEU A 91 11.07 9.12 4.49
CA LEU A 91 11.41 8.17 5.55
C LEU A 91 12.74 8.52 6.23
N ARG A 92 13.77 8.91 5.46
CA ARG A 92 15.07 9.34 5.99
C ARG A 92 14.96 10.61 6.82
N GLN A 93 14.18 11.59 6.39
CA GLN A 93 13.93 12.83 7.13
C GLN A 93 13.35 12.57 8.53
N TYR A 94 12.50 11.55 8.65
CA TYR A 94 11.95 11.13 9.94
C TYR A 94 12.84 10.15 10.72
N GLY A 95 14.05 9.86 10.22
CA GLY A 95 15.06 9.09 10.95
C GLY A 95 15.00 7.58 10.73
N MET A 96 14.33 7.11 9.66
CA MET A 96 14.39 5.69 9.28
C MET A 96 15.82 5.31 8.89
N ASP A 97 16.36 4.28 9.54
CA ASP A 97 17.74 3.80 9.37
C ASP A 97 17.82 2.45 8.62
N LEU A 98 16.71 1.72 8.45
CA LEU A 98 16.71 0.52 7.62
C LEU A 98 17.16 0.85 6.19
N PRO A 99 17.83 -0.08 5.48
CA PRO A 99 18.06 0.07 4.06
C PRO A 99 16.76 0.30 3.30
N ILE A 100 16.77 1.26 2.34
CA ILE A 100 15.60 1.61 1.53
C ILE A 100 15.96 1.42 0.07
N LEU A 101 15.33 0.45 -0.59
CA LEU A 101 15.44 0.21 -2.02
C LEU A 101 14.36 1.00 -2.77
N VAL A 102 14.77 1.88 -3.66
CA VAL A 102 13.87 2.53 -4.63
C VAL A 102 13.65 1.54 -5.77
N LEU A 103 12.48 0.94 -5.84
CA LEU A 103 12.15 -0.15 -6.78
C LEU A 103 11.93 0.34 -8.23
N GLY A 104 11.63 1.63 -8.42
CA GLY A 104 11.46 2.23 -9.74
C GLY A 104 12.81 2.58 -10.39
N PRO A 105 12.83 2.72 -11.74
CA PRO A 105 14.01 3.20 -12.45
C PRO A 105 14.45 4.57 -11.94
N CYS A 106 15.74 4.81 -11.87
CA CYS A 106 16.31 6.12 -11.55
C CYS A 106 16.72 6.88 -12.82
N THR A 107 16.79 8.19 -12.71
CA THR A 107 17.22 9.11 -13.77
C THR A 107 18.39 9.96 -13.30
N PRO A 108 19.16 10.61 -14.20
CA PRO A 108 20.27 11.48 -13.79
C PRO A 108 19.90 12.58 -12.79
N SER A 109 18.66 13.08 -12.82
CA SER A 109 18.15 14.06 -11.85
C SER A 109 18.05 13.52 -10.41
N ASP A 110 18.04 12.21 -10.25
CA ASP A 110 17.87 11.55 -8.95
C ASP A 110 19.20 11.23 -8.27
N PHE A 111 20.31 11.16 -9.01
CA PHE A 111 21.59 10.63 -8.54
C PHE A 111 22.11 11.29 -7.26
N ALA A 112 22.07 12.62 -7.18
CA ALA A 112 22.50 13.35 -6.00
C ALA A 112 21.69 12.97 -4.75
N TYR A 113 20.38 12.78 -4.90
CA TYR A 113 19.50 12.42 -3.79
C TYR A 113 19.71 10.98 -3.31
N PHE A 114 20.08 10.04 -4.17
CA PHE A 114 20.46 8.69 -3.74
C PHE A 114 21.66 8.73 -2.80
N VAL A 115 22.64 9.56 -3.09
CA VAL A 115 23.84 9.75 -2.24
C VAL A 115 23.47 10.48 -0.95
N GLU A 116 22.81 11.63 -1.06
CA GLU A 116 22.47 12.49 0.09
C GLU A 116 21.61 11.77 1.14
N PHE A 117 20.61 11.02 0.67
CA PHE A 117 19.66 10.31 1.55
C PHE A 117 20.04 8.84 1.80
N GLN A 118 21.22 8.40 1.33
CA GLN A 118 21.70 7.01 1.48
C GLN A 118 20.62 5.98 1.08
N LEU A 119 20.06 6.15 -0.11
CA LEU A 119 19.07 5.23 -0.68
C LEU A 119 19.76 4.23 -1.62
N THR A 120 19.20 3.02 -1.73
CA THR A 120 19.68 2.00 -2.67
C THR A 120 18.91 2.14 -3.99
N ALA A 121 19.63 2.24 -5.10
CA ALA A 121 19.04 2.43 -6.42
C ALA A 121 18.69 1.11 -7.11
N ALA A 122 17.57 1.04 -7.84
CA ALA A 122 17.32 -0.01 -8.82
C ALA A 122 17.85 0.44 -10.19
N ILE A 123 18.83 -0.29 -10.73
CA ILE A 123 19.44 0.00 -12.03
C ILE A 123 18.84 -0.93 -13.07
N THR A 124 18.27 -0.35 -14.11
CA THR A 124 17.43 -1.05 -15.09
C THR A 124 18.09 -1.21 -16.46
N ASP A 125 19.19 -0.51 -16.72
CA ASP A 125 19.91 -0.58 -17.99
C ASP A 125 21.37 -0.11 -17.84
N ILE A 126 22.22 -0.51 -18.80
CA ILE A 126 23.65 -0.22 -18.77
C ILE A 126 23.98 1.27 -18.92
N ARG A 127 23.18 2.04 -19.66
CA ARG A 127 23.43 3.48 -19.86
C ARG A 127 23.24 4.24 -18.57
N THR A 128 22.15 3.92 -17.85
CA THR A 128 21.88 4.47 -16.52
C THR A 128 22.97 4.07 -15.53
N ALA A 129 23.42 2.79 -15.55
CA ALA A 129 24.51 2.32 -14.69
C ALA A 129 25.81 3.13 -14.92
N MET A 130 26.22 3.27 -16.18
CA MET A 130 27.46 4.00 -16.56
C MET A 130 27.35 5.50 -16.21
N ALA A 131 26.20 6.12 -16.48
CA ALA A 131 25.99 7.53 -16.16
C ALA A 131 26.03 7.79 -14.64
N PHE A 132 25.45 6.88 -13.84
CA PHE A 132 25.48 7.00 -12.39
C PHE A 132 26.89 6.77 -11.82
N ASP A 133 27.61 5.74 -12.30
CA ASP A 133 29.01 5.50 -11.90
C ASP A 133 29.92 6.69 -12.23
N GLN A 134 29.75 7.31 -13.41
CA GLN A 134 30.47 8.51 -13.78
C GLN A 134 30.18 9.69 -12.86
N PHE A 135 28.89 9.93 -12.53
CA PHE A 135 28.50 10.95 -11.56
C PHE A 135 29.14 10.70 -10.19
N LEU A 136 29.12 9.46 -9.70
CA LEU A 136 29.72 9.10 -8.42
C LEU A 136 31.22 9.30 -8.40
N LYS A 137 31.90 8.98 -9.52
CA LYS A 137 33.33 9.23 -9.71
C LYS A 137 33.66 10.72 -9.66
N GLU A 138 32.88 11.56 -10.35
CA GLU A 138 33.07 13.02 -10.40
C GLU A 138 32.84 13.68 -9.05
N THR A 139 31.93 13.16 -8.26
CA THR A 139 31.62 13.68 -6.91
C THR A 139 32.45 13.04 -5.80
N GLY A 140 33.28 12.03 -6.11
CA GLY A 140 34.07 11.30 -5.12
C GLY A 140 33.23 10.52 -4.12
N THR A 141 32.04 10.08 -4.53
CA THR A 141 31.06 9.38 -3.68
C THR A 141 30.79 7.97 -4.18
N THR A 142 30.04 7.20 -3.43
CA THR A 142 29.57 5.85 -3.80
C THR A 142 28.09 5.69 -3.54
N CYS A 143 27.42 4.75 -4.21
CA CYS A 143 26.03 4.43 -3.98
C CYS A 143 25.80 2.92 -4.02
N LYS A 144 24.90 2.41 -3.19
CA LYS A 144 24.43 1.03 -3.24
C LYS A 144 23.37 0.88 -4.32
N ALA A 145 23.37 -0.26 -5.00
CA ALA A 145 22.41 -0.55 -6.05
C ALA A 145 21.98 -2.02 -6.04
N HIS A 146 20.78 -2.25 -6.57
CA HIS A 146 20.32 -3.56 -7.01
C HIS A 146 20.13 -3.55 -8.52
N LEU A 147 20.64 -4.56 -9.20
CA LEU A 147 20.42 -4.75 -10.63
C LEU A 147 19.02 -5.29 -10.85
N ALA A 148 18.19 -4.57 -11.58
CA ALA A 148 16.86 -5.04 -11.97
C ALA A 148 16.97 -5.87 -13.25
N VAL A 149 16.45 -7.10 -13.25
CA VAL A 149 16.48 -8.04 -14.36
C VAL A 149 15.06 -8.34 -14.83
N ASP A 150 14.83 -8.29 -16.12
CA ASP A 150 13.56 -8.74 -16.71
C ASP A 150 13.67 -10.21 -17.13
N THR A 151 12.93 -11.06 -16.48
CA THR A 151 12.81 -12.49 -16.80
C THR A 151 11.51 -12.83 -17.53
N GLY A 152 10.69 -11.81 -17.86
CA GLY A 152 9.45 -11.99 -18.61
C GLY A 152 8.27 -11.18 -18.10
N MET A 153 8.46 -10.20 -17.19
CA MET A 153 7.41 -9.25 -16.83
C MET A 153 7.27 -8.13 -17.87
N ASN A 154 8.35 -7.82 -18.61
CA ASN A 154 8.40 -6.82 -19.69
C ASN A 154 7.99 -5.42 -19.21
N ARG A 155 8.47 -5.02 -18.04
CA ARG A 155 8.21 -3.69 -17.49
C ARG A 155 9.45 -2.79 -17.50
N TYR A 156 10.55 -3.27 -16.97
CA TYR A 156 11.90 -2.69 -17.00
C TYR A 156 12.89 -3.69 -16.43
N GLY A 157 14.17 -3.49 -16.74
CA GLY A 157 15.28 -4.33 -16.28
C GLY A 157 16.17 -4.76 -17.44
N PHE A 158 17.37 -5.20 -17.10
CA PHE A 158 18.25 -5.86 -18.06
C PHE A 158 17.60 -7.14 -18.57
N ASP A 159 17.73 -7.44 -19.84
CA ASP A 159 17.36 -8.77 -20.33
C ASP A 159 18.20 -9.83 -19.60
N ALA A 160 17.54 -10.86 -19.07
CA ALA A 160 18.20 -11.93 -18.34
C ALA A 160 19.24 -12.72 -19.17
N GLU A 161 19.19 -12.61 -20.50
CA GLU A 161 20.13 -13.23 -21.45
C GLU A 161 21.25 -12.27 -21.87
N ASP A 162 21.18 -10.99 -21.50
CA ASP A 162 22.22 -10.00 -21.84
C ASP A 162 23.36 -10.01 -20.82
N PHE A 163 24.07 -11.13 -20.77
CA PHE A 163 25.19 -11.33 -19.85
C PHE A 163 26.32 -10.28 -20.02
N ASN A 164 26.52 -9.73 -21.23
CA ASN A 164 27.58 -8.76 -21.47
C ASN A 164 27.33 -7.45 -20.75
N ASN A 165 26.14 -6.88 -20.88
CA ASN A 165 25.77 -5.64 -20.19
C ASN A 165 25.62 -5.85 -18.68
N ILE A 166 25.13 -7.02 -18.23
CA ILE A 166 25.03 -7.37 -16.80
C ILE A 166 26.44 -7.41 -16.18
N ARG A 167 27.41 -8.11 -16.79
CA ARG A 167 28.79 -8.14 -16.30
C ARG A 167 29.43 -6.76 -16.30
N ALA A 168 29.23 -5.98 -17.37
CA ALA A 168 29.75 -4.61 -17.45
C ALA A 168 29.18 -3.74 -16.30
N ALA A 169 27.88 -3.82 -15.99
CA ALA A 169 27.28 -3.09 -14.89
C ALA A 169 27.87 -3.54 -13.54
N LEU A 170 27.93 -4.84 -13.27
CA LEU A 170 28.46 -5.40 -12.02
C LEU A 170 29.95 -5.10 -11.78
N SER A 171 30.68 -4.75 -12.83
CA SER A 171 32.12 -4.39 -12.75
C SER A 171 32.39 -2.90 -12.49
N LEU A 172 31.35 -2.07 -12.37
CA LEU A 172 31.46 -0.65 -12.03
C LEU A 172 32.02 -0.46 -10.62
N LYS A 173 32.84 0.60 -10.42
CA LYS A 173 33.61 0.72 -9.17
C LYS A 173 32.95 1.60 -8.12
N ASN A 174 32.19 2.60 -8.52
CA ASN A 174 31.60 3.57 -7.61
C ASN A 174 30.13 3.23 -7.30
N LEU A 175 29.49 2.44 -8.18
CA LEU A 175 28.15 1.93 -8.00
C LEU A 175 28.22 0.47 -7.48
N HIS A 176 27.92 0.29 -6.19
CA HIS A 176 28.05 -1.01 -5.52
C HIS A 176 26.80 -1.85 -5.65
N PHE A 177 26.80 -2.84 -6.51
CA PHE A 177 25.69 -3.78 -6.65
C PHE A 177 25.68 -4.78 -5.49
N GLU A 178 25.00 -4.41 -4.39
CA GLU A 178 24.78 -5.32 -3.26
C GLU A 178 23.68 -6.36 -3.54
N GLY A 179 22.81 -6.11 -4.53
CA GLY A 179 21.72 -7.02 -4.87
C GLY A 179 21.38 -7.08 -6.36
N MET A 180 20.55 -8.09 -6.69
CA MET A 180 19.95 -8.29 -8.00
C MET A 180 18.53 -8.82 -7.84
N PHE A 181 17.59 -8.35 -8.66
CA PHE A 181 16.20 -8.80 -8.56
C PHE A 181 15.47 -8.89 -9.88
N THR A 182 14.49 -9.76 -9.89
CA THR A 182 13.42 -9.78 -10.89
C THR A 182 12.04 -9.68 -10.23
N HIS A 183 10.96 -9.68 -11.02
CA HIS A 183 9.59 -9.71 -10.52
C HIS A 183 8.74 -10.72 -11.28
N LEU A 184 8.07 -11.61 -10.54
CA LEU A 184 7.21 -12.64 -11.09
C LEU A 184 5.86 -12.03 -11.51
N ALA A 185 5.46 -12.25 -12.75
CA ALA A 185 4.26 -11.65 -13.33
C ALA A 185 2.96 -12.38 -12.97
N THR A 186 3.05 -13.67 -12.64
CA THR A 186 1.90 -14.58 -12.50
C THR A 186 2.00 -15.50 -11.29
N ALA A 187 2.77 -15.10 -10.26
CA ALA A 187 2.93 -15.90 -9.05
C ALA A 187 1.62 -16.13 -8.27
N ASP A 188 0.64 -15.26 -8.45
CA ASP A 188 -0.72 -15.31 -7.93
C ASP A 188 -1.69 -16.14 -8.77
N MET A 189 -1.21 -16.74 -9.88
CA MET A 189 -1.99 -17.57 -10.79
C MET A 189 -1.50 -19.03 -10.73
N PRO A 190 -2.05 -19.87 -9.85
CA PRO A 190 -1.62 -21.27 -9.72
C PRO A 190 -1.66 -22.01 -11.05
N GLY A 191 -0.60 -22.76 -11.36
CA GLY A 191 -0.49 -23.53 -12.59
C GLY A 191 -0.10 -22.75 -13.84
N ASN A 192 0.11 -21.42 -13.75
CA ASN A 192 0.61 -20.66 -14.88
C ASN A 192 2.11 -20.93 -15.09
N PRO A 193 2.54 -21.51 -16.25
CA PRO A 193 3.92 -21.90 -16.49
C PRO A 193 4.89 -20.72 -16.57
N LYS A 194 4.39 -19.52 -16.77
CA LYS A 194 5.23 -18.30 -16.85
C LYS A 194 6.02 -18.07 -15.56
N THR A 195 5.44 -18.39 -14.41
CA THR A 195 6.12 -18.26 -13.12
C THR A 195 7.35 -19.17 -13.05
N ASP A 196 7.22 -20.45 -13.46
CA ASP A 196 8.33 -21.40 -13.48
C ASP A 196 9.44 -20.96 -14.43
N ILE A 197 9.04 -20.52 -15.64
CA ILE A 197 9.99 -20.01 -16.65
C ILE A 197 10.78 -18.81 -16.10
N GLN A 198 10.11 -17.87 -15.41
CA GLN A 198 10.76 -16.69 -14.83
C GLN A 198 11.73 -17.09 -13.71
N ILE A 199 11.34 -17.99 -12.81
CA ILE A 199 12.22 -18.51 -11.76
C ILE A 199 13.43 -19.19 -12.36
N GLN A 200 13.25 -20.08 -13.34
CA GLN A 200 14.33 -20.78 -14.02
C GLN A 200 15.33 -19.83 -14.71
N ARG A 201 14.83 -18.83 -15.41
CA ARG A 201 15.69 -17.79 -16.04
C ARG A 201 16.51 -17.03 -15.01
N PHE A 202 15.88 -16.65 -13.89
CA PHE A 202 16.59 -15.93 -12.83
C PHE A 202 17.61 -16.83 -12.13
N THR A 203 17.27 -18.07 -11.83
CA THR A 203 18.19 -19.05 -11.24
C THR A 203 19.40 -19.28 -12.14
N ARG A 204 19.19 -19.52 -13.44
CA ARG A 204 20.29 -19.67 -14.40
C ARG A 204 21.24 -18.46 -14.42
N LEU A 205 20.68 -17.25 -14.40
CA LEU A 205 21.51 -16.05 -14.34
C LEU A 205 22.32 -15.98 -13.04
N VAL A 206 21.69 -16.28 -11.89
CA VAL A 206 22.38 -16.34 -10.59
C VAL A 206 23.52 -17.35 -10.62
N ASP A 207 23.30 -18.57 -11.12
CA ASP A 207 24.28 -19.64 -11.17
C ASP A 207 25.48 -19.27 -12.06
N VAL A 208 25.23 -18.64 -13.23
CA VAL A 208 26.29 -18.17 -14.12
C VAL A 208 27.14 -17.09 -13.43
N LEU A 209 26.52 -16.12 -12.80
CA LEU A 209 27.24 -15.06 -12.09
C LEU A 209 27.99 -15.59 -10.85
N GLU A 210 27.47 -16.59 -10.17
CA GLU A 210 28.15 -17.27 -9.07
C GLU A 210 29.42 -17.97 -9.52
N ALA A 211 29.35 -18.73 -10.63
CA ALA A 211 30.50 -19.40 -11.21
C ALA A 211 31.60 -18.42 -11.66
N GLU A 212 31.25 -17.18 -11.98
CA GLU A 212 32.14 -16.11 -12.35
C GLU A 212 32.64 -15.24 -11.19
N GLY A 213 32.14 -15.49 -9.96
CA GLY A 213 32.44 -14.65 -8.80
C GLY A 213 31.81 -13.25 -8.83
N LEU A 214 30.78 -13.05 -9.65
CA LEU A 214 30.08 -11.78 -9.87
C LEU A 214 28.69 -11.72 -9.24
N ARG A 215 28.23 -12.80 -8.58
CA ARG A 215 26.92 -12.85 -7.96
C ARG A 215 26.79 -11.80 -6.85
N PRO A 216 25.81 -10.88 -6.90
CA PRO A 216 25.51 -9.99 -5.79
C PRO A 216 25.05 -10.76 -4.54
N ALA A 217 25.34 -10.20 -3.37
CA ALA A 217 25.05 -10.86 -2.09
C ALA A 217 23.55 -11.08 -1.83
N ILE A 218 22.67 -10.26 -2.45
CA ILE A 218 21.22 -10.27 -2.19
C ILE A 218 20.45 -10.47 -3.49
N CYS A 219 20.20 -11.72 -3.89
CA CYS A 219 19.31 -12.04 -5.01
C CYS A 219 17.87 -12.19 -4.53
N HIS A 220 16.88 -11.67 -5.29
CA HIS A 220 15.50 -11.73 -4.86
C HIS A 220 14.48 -11.64 -6.01
N CYS A 221 13.38 -12.43 -5.94
CA CYS A 221 12.31 -12.38 -6.94
C CYS A 221 10.89 -12.44 -6.36
N SER A 222 10.69 -13.03 -5.17
CA SER A 222 9.39 -13.32 -4.60
C SER A 222 8.62 -12.08 -4.15
N SER A 223 7.38 -11.95 -4.65
CA SER A 223 6.30 -11.12 -4.08
C SER A 223 5.53 -11.92 -3.01
N SER A 224 4.38 -11.43 -2.53
CA SER A 224 3.54 -12.13 -1.54
C SER A 224 3.22 -13.57 -1.96
N ALA A 225 2.70 -13.75 -3.17
CA ALA A 225 2.33 -15.07 -3.67
C ALA A 225 3.55 -15.97 -3.80
N GLY A 226 4.65 -15.50 -4.41
CA GLY A 226 5.90 -16.26 -4.50
C GLY A 226 6.43 -16.66 -3.11
N THR A 227 6.42 -15.74 -2.15
CA THR A 227 6.87 -16.02 -0.77
C THR A 227 6.08 -17.15 -0.11
N LEU A 228 4.75 -17.18 -0.32
CA LEU A 228 3.87 -18.12 0.38
C LEU A 228 3.67 -19.45 -0.35
N THR A 229 3.92 -19.50 -1.67
CA THR A 229 3.61 -20.69 -2.49
C THR A 229 4.79 -21.27 -3.26
N ARG A 230 5.94 -20.58 -3.32
CA ARG A 230 7.10 -20.95 -4.15
C ARG A 230 8.42 -20.84 -3.37
N PRO A 231 8.72 -21.77 -2.45
CA PRO A 231 9.94 -21.71 -1.62
C PRO A 231 11.23 -21.61 -2.43
N GLU A 232 11.29 -22.19 -3.63
CA GLU A 232 12.42 -22.13 -4.55
C GLU A 232 12.72 -20.71 -5.07
N SER A 233 11.78 -19.78 -4.89
CA SER A 233 11.93 -18.38 -5.32
C SER A 233 12.37 -17.42 -4.19
N HIS A 234 12.64 -17.92 -2.98
CA HIS A 234 12.99 -17.06 -1.84
C HIS A 234 14.34 -16.38 -2.02
N PHE A 235 15.35 -17.11 -2.50
CA PHE A 235 16.73 -16.63 -2.58
C PHE A 235 17.20 -15.97 -1.28
N ASP A 236 17.90 -14.82 -1.35
CA ASP A 236 18.44 -14.14 -0.17
C ASP A 236 17.47 -13.13 0.46
N MET A 237 16.39 -12.75 -0.27
CA MET A 237 15.39 -11.79 0.24
C MET A 237 14.03 -12.01 -0.42
N VAL A 238 12.96 -11.87 0.37
CA VAL A 238 11.57 -11.86 -0.14
C VAL A 238 10.97 -10.45 0.00
N ARG A 239 10.01 -10.13 -0.88
CA ARG A 239 9.32 -8.82 -0.91
C ARG A 239 7.80 -8.98 -0.81
N PRO A 240 7.29 -9.62 0.25
CA PRO A 240 5.85 -9.75 0.44
C PRO A 240 5.24 -8.36 0.71
N GLY A 241 4.33 -7.92 -0.16
CA GLY A 241 3.57 -6.69 0.03
C GLY A 241 2.22 -6.98 0.67
N LEU A 242 1.27 -7.41 -0.14
CA LEU A 242 -0.13 -7.60 0.25
C LEU A 242 -0.30 -8.51 1.47
N ALA A 243 0.46 -9.62 1.53
CA ALA A 243 0.42 -10.55 2.65
C ALA A 243 0.86 -9.90 3.98
N LEU A 244 1.82 -8.97 3.96
CA LEU A 244 2.23 -8.26 5.18
C LEU A 244 1.16 -7.26 5.65
N TYR A 245 0.34 -6.73 4.72
CA TYR A 245 -0.83 -5.92 5.07
C TYR A 245 -2.06 -6.78 5.42
N GLY A 246 -1.92 -8.12 5.39
CA GLY A 246 -2.91 -9.05 5.91
C GLY A 246 -4.02 -9.42 4.92
N TYR A 247 -3.76 -9.33 3.61
CA TYR A 247 -4.73 -9.65 2.58
C TYR A 247 -4.31 -10.88 1.76
N ASN A 248 -5.31 -11.62 1.30
CA ASN A 248 -5.07 -12.75 0.41
C ASN A 248 -4.47 -12.24 -0.92
N CYS A 249 -3.35 -12.81 -1.31
CA CYS A 249 -2.67 -12.50 -2.57
C CYS A 249 -3.01 -13.48 -3.71
N MET A 250 -3.93 -14.42 -3.48
CA MET A 250 -4.29 -15.47 -4.44
C MET A 250 -5.74 -15.36 -4.95
N GLY A 251 -6.43 -14.26 -4.68
CA GLY A 251 -7.79 -14.01 -5.14
C GLY A 251 -8.72 -13.46 -4.06
N ALA A 252 -10.04 -13.43 -4.36
CA ALA A 252 -11.05 -12.81 -3.50
C ALA A 252 -11.49 -13.69 -2.30
N ALA A 253 -11.11 -14.96 -2.26
CA ALA A 253 -11.44 -15.84 -1.12
C ALA A 253 -10.71 -15.40 0.17
N PRO A 254 -11.21 -15.81 1.36
CA PRO A 254 -10.47 -15.60 2.60
C PRO A 254 -9.04 -16.14 2.53
N SER A 255 -8.10 -15.44 3.18
CA SER A 255 -6.72 -15.90 3.24
C SER A 255 -6.62 -17.28 3.90
N PRO A 256 -5.95 -18.27 3.27
CA PRO A 256 -5.67 -19.54 3.91
C PRO A 256 -4.57 -19.46 4.98
N TRP A 257 -3.86 -18.34 5.05
CA TRP A 257 -2.77 -18.12 5.99
C TRP A 257 -3.25 -17.32 7.21
N PRO A 258 -2.62 -17.49 8.40
CA PRO A 258 -3.03 -16.79 9.63
C PRO A 258 -2.54 -15.34 9.67
N ILE A 259 -2.67 -14.63 8.56
CA ILE A 259 -2.38 -13.19 8.45
C ILE A 259 -3.65 -12.38 8.75
N LYS A 260 -3.49 -11.20 9.36
CA LYS A 260 -4.62 -10.36 9.77
C LYS A 260 -4.62 -9.03 9.05
N PRO A 261 -5.79 -8.56 8.56
CA PRO A 261 -5.92 -7.25 7.94
C PRO A 261 -5.38 -6.13 8.85
N VAL A 262 -4.52 -5.30 8.27
CA VAL A 262 -3.93 -4.14 8.97
C VAL A 262 -4.88 -2.94 8.94
N MET A 263 -5.71 -2.80 7.88
CA MET A 263 -6.63 -1.68 7.70
C MET A 263 -8.08 -2.12 7.91
N ARG A 264 -8.84 -1.28 8.62
CA ARG A 264 -10.31 -1.28 8.65
C ARG A 264 -10.81 0.10 8.28
N ILE A 265 -11.93 0.17 7.58
CA ILE A 265 -12.56 1.44 7.21
C ILE A 265 -13.91 1.52 7.90
N LYS A 266 -14.15 2.63 8.58
CA LYS A 266 -15.39 2.90 9.32
C LYS A 266 -15.99 4.23 8.91
N SER A 267 -17.31 4.31 9.09
CA SER A 267 -18.09 5.51 8.85
C SER A 267 -19.22 5.65 9.87
N THR A 268 -20.12 6.62 9.64
CA THR A 268 -21.32 6.83 10.45
C THR A 268 -22.55 7.04 9.58
N ILE A 269 -23.70 6.67 10.11
CA ILE A 269 -25.01 7.00 9.53
C ILE A 269 -25.26 8.50 9.68
N ARG A 270 -25.64 9.18 8.59
CA ARG A 270 -25.92 10.62 8.57
C ARG A 270 -27.38 10.96 8.40
N HIS A 271 -28.15 10.06 7.81
CA HIS A 271 -29.59 10.24 7.58
C HIS A 271 -30.27 8.88 7.49
N ILE A 272 -31.53 8.84 7.91
CA ILE A 272 -32.41 7.66 7.79
C ILE A 272 -33.77 8.15 7.29
N HIS A 273 -34.34 7.46 6.31
CA HIS A 273 -35.65 7.75 5.77
C HIS A 273 -36.27 6.48 5.16
N ASP A 274 -37.59 6.52 4.96
CA ASP A 274 -38.35 5.45 4.31
C ASP A 274 -38.59 5.81 2.85
N VAL A 275 -38.48 4.82 1.95
CA VAL A 275 -38.70 4.92 0.51
C VAL A 275 -39.91 4.04 0.17
N LYS A 276 -40.86 4.56 -0.62
CA LYS A 276 -42.09 3.87 -1.01
C LYS A 276 -41.85 2.95 -2.22
N PRO A 277 -42.69 1.91 -2.39
CA PRO A 277 -42.64 1.09 -3.61
C PRO A 277 -42.71 1.96 -4.88
N GLY A 278 -41.88 1.66 -5.86
CA GLY A 278 -41.75 2.40 -7.12
C GLY A 278 -40.78 3.60 -7.08
N GLU A 279 -40.36 4.06 -5.91
CA GLU A 279 -39.34 5.10 -5.79
C GLU A 279 -37.94 4.51 -6.02
N THR A 280 -37.04 5.34 -6.57
CA THR A 280 -35.68 4.92 -6.90
C THR A 280 -34.65 5.56 -5.96
N VAL A 281 -33.49 4.90 -5.80
CA VAL A 281 -32.40 5.36 -4.93
C VAL A 281 -31.16 5.69 -5.77
N SER A 282 -30.54 6.83 -5.47
CA SER A 282 -29.28 7.31 -6.04
C SER A 282 -29.33 7.65 -7.53
N TYR A 283 -28.17 8.05 -8.06
CA TYR A 283 -28.02 8.50 -9.44
C TYR A 283 -28.42 7.44 -10.47
N GLY A 284 -29.28 7.82 -11.39
CA GLY A 284 -29.72 6.99 -12.52
C GLY A 284 -30.82 5.98 -12.15
N GLY A 285 -31.29 5.95 -10.91
CA GLY A 285 -32.42 5.10 -10.51
C GLY A 285 -32.19 3.60 -10.73
N TYR A 286 -30.95 3.12 -10.58
CA TYR A 286 -30.60 1.72 -10.83
C TYR A 286 -31.13 0.74 -9.80
N TRP A 287 -31.64 1.22 -8.70
CA TRP A 287 -32.37 0.45 -7.71
C TRP A 287 -33.74 1.10 -7.47
N MET A 288 -34.78 0.28 -7.44
CA MET A 288 -36.16 0.70 -7.22
C MET A 288 -36.76 -0.13 -6.07
N ALA A 289 -37.39 0.52 -5.14
CA ALA A 289 -38.06 -0.12 -4.02
C ALA A 289 -39.24 -0.97 -4.51
N GLN A 290 -39.26 -2.25 -4.15
CA GLN A 290 -40.37 -3.17 -4.45
C GLN A 290 -41.39 -3.20 -3.30
N GLN A 291 -40.99 -2.77 -2.12
CA GLN A 291 -41.76 -2.66 -0.89
C GLN A 291 -41.31 -1.44 -0.10
N PRO A 292 -42.04 -1.00 0.93
CA PRO A 292 -41.54 0.04 1.83
C PRO A 292 -40.18 -0.37 2.39
N THR A 293 -39.18 0.46 2.17
CA THR A 293 -37.78 0.14 2.52
C THR A 293 -37.19 1.27 3.34
N ARG A 294 -36.61 0.94 4.49
CA ARG A 294 -35.91 1.90 5.34
C ARG A 294 -34.44 1.99 4.92
N ILE A 295 -33.98 3.19 4.62
CA ILE A 295 -32.66 3.44 4.06
C ILE A 295 -31.82 4.28 5.02
N ALA A 296 -30.55 3.86 5.24
CA ALA A 296 -29.56 4.67 5.89
C ALA A 296 -28.59 5.26 4.83
N THR A 297 -28.32 6.56 4.94
CA THR A 297 -27.27 7.25 4.19
C THR A 297 -26.02 7.29 5.05
N VAL A 298 -24.96 6.60 4.59
CA VAL A 298 -23.67 6.47 5.27
C VAL A 298 -22.67 7.43 4.65
N ALA A 299 -21.87 8.11 5.46
CA ALA A 299 -20.91 9.14 5.04
C ALA A 299 -19.63 8.53 4.45
N ILE A 300 -19.76 7.77 3.39
CA ILE A 300 -18.62 7.20 2.63
C ILE A 300 -18.97 7.13 1.16
N GLY A 301 -18.04 7.53 0.29
CA GLY A 301 -18.24 7.49 -1.14
C GLY A 301 -16.95 7.47 -1.95
N TYR A 302 -17.05 7.63 -3.28
CA TYR A 302 -15.87 7.51 -4.13
C TYR A 302 -14.86 8.65 -3.93
N GLY A 303 -15.26 9.78 -3.38
CA GLY A 303 -14.34 10.84 -2.95
C GLY A 303 -13.48 10.46 -1.74
N ASP A 304 -13.86 9.40 -1.01
CA ASP A 304 -13.10 8.80 0.10
C ASP A 304 -12.24 7.62 -0.36
N GLY A 305 -12.41 7.17 -1.61
CA GLY A 305 -11.77 5.99 -2.15
C GLY A 305 -12.66 4.75 -2.16
N TYR A 306 -13.92 4.83 -1.69
CA TYR A 306 -14.89 3.75 -1.81
C TYR A 306 -15.49 3.77 -3.23
N LEU A 307 -14.96 2.93 -4.11
CA LEU A 307 -15.14 3.03 -5.55
C LEU A 307 -16.63 2.99 -6.00
N ARG A 308 -16.91 3.58 -7.15
CA ARG A 308 -18.28 3.72 -7.66
C ARG A 308 -18.81 2.45 -8.35
N GLY A 309 -17.93 1.48 -8.67
CA GLY A 309 -18.27 0.30 -9.49
C GLY A 309 -19.21 -0.71 -8.81
N GLY A 310 -19.27 -0.75 -7.48
CA GLY A 310 -20.03 -1.73 -6.72
C GLY A 310 -21.52 -1.43 -6.53
N TYR A 311 -22.18 -0.72 -7.47
CA TYR A 311 -23.60 -0.38 -7.30
C TYR A 311 -24.48 -1.64 -7.30
N ASN A 312 -25.47 -1.67 -6.37
CA ASN A 312 -26.33 -2.82 -6.09
C ASN A 312 -25.54 -4.11 -5.77
N LYS A 313 -24.28 -3.99 -5.39
CA LYS A 313 -23.39 -5.06 -4.96
C LYS A 313 -22.75 -4.66 -3.63
N GLY A 314 -22.24 -5.64 -2.93
CA GLY A 314 -21.56 -5.41 -1.68
C GLY A 314 -22.50 -5.02 -0.53
N PHE A 315 -21.89 -4.88 0.62
CA PHE A 315 -22.58 -4.66 1.89
C PHE A 315 -21.79 -3.66 2.74
N LEU A 316 -22.50 -2.96 3.63
CA LEU A 316 -21.94 -2.37 4.83
C LEU A 316 -22.41 -3.15 6.04
N PHE A 317 -21.74 -3.01 7.18
CA PHE A 317 -22.06 -3.78 8.37
C PHE A 317 -22.46 -2.87 9.53
N ILE A 318 -23.67 -3.05 10.05
CA ILE A 318 -24.28 -2.20 11.07
C ILE A 318 -24.86 -3.09 12.16
N ARG A 319 -24.52 -2.86 13.43
CA ARG A 319 -25.01 -3.64 14.58
C ARG A 319 -24.94 -5.16 14.40
N GLY A 320 -23.85 -5.66 13.81
CA GLY A 320 -23.71 -7.11 13.62
C GLY A 320 -24.43 -7.68 12.40
N GLN A 321 -24.99 -6.84 11.53
CA GLN A 321 -25.79 -7.25 10.38
C GLN A 321 -25.29 -6.63 9.08
N LEU A 322 -25.38 -7.40 8.00
CA LEU A 322 -25.05 -6.94 6.66
C LEU A 322 -26.20 -6.14 6.06
N CYS A 323 -25.89 -4.95 5.59
CA CYS A 323 -26.82 -4.03 4.97
C CYS A 323 -26.45 -3.88 3.48
N PRO A 324 -27.28 -4.37 2.55
CA PRO A 324 -26.98 -4.29 1.12
C PRO A 324 -26.93 -2.85 0.64
N ILE A 325 -26.01 -2.55 -0.27
CA ILE A 325 -25.89 -1.24 -0.90
C ILE A 325 -26.97 -1.09 -1.97
N LEU A 326 -27.68 0.03 -1.90
CA LEU A 326 -28.79 0.38 -2.78
C LEU A 326 -28.42 1.48 -3.76
N GLY A 327 -28.48 1.18 -5.04
CA GLY A 327 -28.14 2.12 -6.11
C GLY A 327 -26.63 2.43 -6.19
N ARG A 328 -26.31 3.51 -6.85
CA ARG A 328 -24.89 3.91 -7.07
C ARG A 328 -24.30 4.58 -5.85
N VAL A 329 -23.02 4.26 -5.56
CA VAL A 329 -22.21 5.00 -4.61
C VAL A 329 -22.06 6.44 -5.10
N CYS A 330 -22.34 7.43 -4.24
CA CYS A 330 -22.16 8.85 -4.52
C CYS A 330 -20.73 9.32 -4.18
N MET A 331 -20.41 10.59 -4.40
CA MET A 331 -19.10 11.12 -4.07
C MET A 331 -18.79 11.03 -2.56
N ASP A 332 -19.76 11.34 -1.72
CA ASP A 332 -19.60 11.48 -0.26
C ASP A 332 -20.60 10.63 0.54
N ALA A 333 -21.38 9.78 -0.12
CA ALA A 333 -22.45 9.01 0.52
C ALA A 333 -22.70 7.66 -0.18
N THR A 334 -23.08 6.67 0.62
CA THR A 334 -23.56 5.35 0.19
C THR A 334 -24.85 5.02 0.91
N MET A 335 -25.88 4.59 0.18
CA MET A 335 -27.18 4.22 0.73
C MET A 335 -27.23 2.72 0.92
N VAL A 336 -27.77 2.28 2.06
CA VAL A 336 -27.95 0.87 2.42
C VAL A 336 -29.34 0.59 2.97
N ASP A 337 -29.84 -0.62 2.71
CA ASP A 337 -31.08 -1.11 3.32
C ASP A 337 -30.86 -1.47 4.79
N VAL A 338 -31.63 -0.84 5.67
CA VAL A 338 -31.62 -1.08 7.11
C VAL A 338 -33.00 -1.51 7.63
N SER A 339 -33.90 -1.94 6.75
CA SER A 339 -35.29 -2.33 7.12
C SER A 339 -35.34 -3.45 8.16
N HIS A 340 -34.32 -4.30 8.19
CA HIS A 340 -34.19 -5.43 9.10
C HIS A 340 -33.50 -5.08 10.43
N ILE A 341 -33.07 -3.82 10.63
CA ILE A 341 -32.42 -3.36 11.86
C ILE A 341 -33.38 -2.44 12.60
N PRO A 342 -34.09 -2.92 13.65
CA PRO A 342 -34.97 -2.07 14.41
C PRO A 342 -34.19 -0.97 15.15
N ASP A 343 -34.79 0.20 15.24
CA ASP A 343 -34.28 1.36 16.03
C ASP A 343 -32.90 1.82 15.68
N VAL A 344 -32.42 1.57 14.42
CA VAL A 344 -31.16 2.13 13.93
C VAL A 344 -31.22 3.66 13.95
N GLN A 345 -30.12 4.32 14.37
CA GLN A 345 -30.08 5.76 14.60
C GLN A 345 -28.98 6.46 13.80
N VAL A 346 -29.22 7.75 13.50
CA VAL A 346 -28.20 8.64 12.98
C VAL A 346 -27.05 8.77 13.98
N GLY A 347 -25.81 8.76 13.48
CA GLY A 347 -24.59 8.81 14.30
C GLY A 347 -24.00 7.45 14.64
N GLU A 348 -24.70 6.35 14.38
CA GLU A 348 -24.14 5.01 14.62
C GLU A 348 -22.98 4.70 13.70
N THR A 349 -22.04 3.93 14.26
CA THR A 349 -20.85 3.46 13.52
C THR A 349 -21.24 2.37 12.54
N VAL A 350 -20.65 2.46 11.36
CA VAL A 350 -20.77 1.50 10.26
C VAL A 350 -19.38 0.94 9.93
N ASP A 351 -19.22 -0.37 9.90
CA ASP A 351 -18.04 -1.00 9.33
C ASP A 351 -18.21 -1.09 7.80
N VAL A 352 -17.30 -0.43 7.09
CA VAL A 352 -17.30 -0.35 5.63
C VAL A 352 -16.41 -1.44 5.04
N VAL A 353 -15.23 -1.63 5.63
CA VAL A 353 -14.29 -2.70 5.33
C VAL A 353 -13.75 -3.28 6.64
N ASN A 354 -14.08 -4.52 6.92
CA ASN A 354 -13.62 -5.24 8.10
C ASN A 354 -13.81 -6.76 7.96
N GLY A 355 -12.87 -7.44 7.32
CA GLY A 355 -12.94 -8.88 7.07
C GLY A 355 -12.89 -9.77 8.33
N GLU A 356 -12.54 -9.21 9.51
CA GLU A 356 -12.60 -9.96 10.77
C GLU A 356 -14.02 -10.10 11.31
N LEU A 357 -14.96 -9.25 10.89
CA LEU A 357 -16.37 -9.35 11.25
C LEU A 357 -17.15 -10.25 10.28
N ASP A 358 -17.02 -10.01 9.00
CA ASP A 358 -17.65 -10.80 7.94
C ASP A 358 -16.82 -10.69 6.66
N HIS A 359 -16.63 -11.83 5.98
CA HIS A 359 -15.85 -11.87 4.73
C HIS A 359 -16.45 -10.99 3.63
N ARG A 360 -17.77 -10.82 3.57
CA ARG A 360 -18.45 -9.98 2.57
C ARG A 360 -18.11 -8.50 2.66
N ILE A 361 -17.52 -8.06 3.76
CA ILE A 361 -16.94 -6.73 3.93
C ILE A 361 -15.41 -6.79 4.11
N SER A 362 -14.76 -7.90 3.73
CA SER A 362 -13.30 -7.96 3.65
C SER A 362 -12.79 -7.06 2.53
N MET A 363 -11.51 -6.71 2.59
CA MET A 363 -10.86 -5.93 1.53
C MET A 363 -10.91 -6.65 0.18
N GLU A 364 -10.75 -7.97 0.18
CA GLU A 364 -10.79 -8.83 -0.99
C GLU A 364 -12.19 -8.81 -1.63
N SER A 365 -13.23 -9.04 -0.82
CA SER A 365 -14.62 -9.06 -1.29
C SER A 365 -15.05 -7.70 -1.81
N VAL A 366 -14.75 -6.63 -1.08
CA VAL A 366 -15.08 -5.26 -1.50
C VAL A 366 -14.34 -4.90 -2.79
N ALA A 367 -13.07 -5.27 -2.93
CA ALA A 367 -12.34 -5.04 -4.17
C ALA A 367 -12.94 -5.81 -5.35
N ASP A 368 -13.35 -7.07 -5.15
CA ASP A 368 -13.98 -7.89 -6.18
C ASP A 368 -15.35 -7.33 -6.62
N ASP A 369 -16.19 -6.90 -5.69
CA ASP A 369 -17.47 -6.21 -5.96
C ASP A 369 -17.27 -4.97 -6.85
N HIS A 370 -16.13 -4.33 -6.71
CA HIS A 370 -15.75 -3.15 -7.51
C HIS A 370 -14.92 -3.47 -8.77
N HIS A 371 -14.76 -4.76 -9.11
CA HIS A 371 -13.97 -5.24 -10.26
C HIS A 371 -12.51 -4.77 -10.24
N THR A 372 -11.89 -4.81 -9.07
CA THR A 372 -10.51 -4.43 -8.85
C THR A 372 -9.81 -5.38 -7.85
N ILE A 373 -8.61 -5.04 -7.45
CA ILE A 373 -7.78 -5.82 -6.52
C ILE A 373 -7.52 -5.04 -5.23
N PRO A 374 -7.24 -5.70 -4.10
CA PRO A 374 -6.94 -5.05 -2.83
C PRO A 374 -5.85 -3.98 -2.91
N TYR A 375 -4.82 -4.17 -3.75
CA TYR A 375 -3.76 -3.18 -3.99
C TYR A 375 -4.29 -1.82 -4.51
N GLU A 376 -5.18 -1.86 -5.50
CA GLU A 376 -5.75 -0.64 -6.06
C GLU A 376 -6.70 0.01 -5.05
N PHE A 377 -7.56 -0.78 -4.42
CA PHE A 377 -8.51 -0.26 -3.46
C PHE A 377 -7.80 0.46 -2.30
N THR A 378 -6.86 -0.20 -1.62
CA THR A 378 -6.16 0.38 -0.47
C THR A 378 -5.34 1.62 -0.84
N SER A 379 -4.62 1.59 -1.97
CA SER A 379 -3.81 2.72 -2.42
C SER A 379 -4.62 3.95 -2.85
N ARG A 380 -5.92 3.77 -3.17
CA ARG A 380 -6.86 4.84 -3.54
C ARG A 380 -7.61 5.45 -2.36
N VAL A 381 -7.48 4.88 -1.16
CA VAL A 381 -8.10 5.47 0.03
C VAL A 381 -7.62 6.90 0.23
N ALA A 382 -8.56 7.84 0.21
CA ALA A 382 -8.25 9.26 0.16
C ALA A 382 -7.56 9.76 1.43
N ARG A 383 -6.66 10.74 1.27
CA ARG A 383 -5.96 11.39 2.40
C ARG A 383 -6.90 12.13 3.34
N ARG A 384 -8.11 12.48 2.89
CA ARG A 384 -9.12 13.14 3.74
C ARG A 384 -9.71 12.21 4.80
N LEU A 385 -9.56 10.88 4.67
CA LEU A 385 -9.89 9.93 5.71
C LEU A 385 -8.82 9.96 6.81
N TYR A 386 -9.25 10.27 8.03
CA TYR A 386 -8.36 10.31 9.19
C TYR A 386 -7.90 8.91 9.56
N ARG A 387 -6.57 8.71 9.75
CA ARG A 387 -5.99 7.42 10.17
C ARG A 387 -5.84 7.40 11.68
N LYS A 388 -6.43 6.39 12.31
CA LYS A 388 -6.30 6.07 13.74
C LYS A 388 -5.37 4.87 13.86
N TYR A 389 -4.23 5.03 14.54
CA TYR A 389 -3.26 3.96 14.73
C TYR A 389 -3.52 3.21 16.04
N TYR A 390 -3.46 1.88 15.96
CA TYR A 390 -3.53 1.00 17.11
C TYR A 390 -2.17 0.33 17.30
N TRP A 391 -1.63 0.40 18.51
CA TRP A 391 -0.38 -0.19 18.92
C TRP A 391 -0.50 -0.76 20.33
N LYS A 392 -0.03 -2.01 20.56
CA LYS A 392 -0.20 -2.75 21.82
C LYS A 392 -1.68 -2.79 22.25
N ASN A 393 -2.57 -3.04 21.26
CA ASN A 393 -4.04 -3.07 21.40
C ASN A 393 -4.67 -1.77 21.95
N ARG A 394 -4.02 -0.62 21.79
CA ARG A 394 -4.51 0.69 22.22
C ARG A 394 -4.51 1.68 21.07
N LEU A 395 -5.55 2.52 21.00
CA LEU A 395 -5.55 3.69 20.13
C LEU A 395 -4.44 4.64 20.60
N VAL A 396 -3.53 4.98 19.71
CA VAL A 396 -2.38 5.83 20.02
C VAL A 396 -2.36 7.05 19.11
N ARG A 397 -1.84 8.17 19.63
CA ARG A 397 -1.57 9.37 18.86
C ARG A 397 -0.23 9.23 18.16
N TRP A 398 -0.05 9.95 17.05
CA TRP A 398 1.22 9.97 16.32
C TRP A 398 2.39 10.39 17.23
N ASP A 399 2.19 11.35 18.13
CA ASP A 399 3.22 11.78 19.07
C ASP A 399 3.73 10.64 19.96
N TYR A 400 2.84 9.75 20.42
CA TYR A 400 3.22 8.56 21.18
C TYR A 400 4.01 7.58 20.30
N LEU A 401 3.55 7.27 19.10
CA LEU A 401 4.27 6.39 18.17
C LEU A 401 5.65 6.96 17.84
N ARG A 402 5.75 8.27 17.69
CA ARG A 402 7.00 8.95 17.41
C ARG A 402 8.01 8.73 18.53
N GLN A 403 7.61 8.84 19.80
CA GLN A 403 8.46 8.55 20.95
C GLN A 403 8.82 7.07 21.07
N GLU A 404 7.85 6.19 20.96
CA GLU A 404 8.02 4.73 21.05
C GLU A 404 8.98 4.18 19.99
N PHE A 405 8.89 4.70 18.76
CA PHE A 405 9.73 4.26 17.64
C PHE A 405 11.03 5.06 17.47
N GLY A 406 11.29 6.07 18.30
CA GLY A 406 12.45 6.93 18.16
C GLY A 406 12.46 7.79 16.90
N VAL A 407 11.28 8.17 16.40
CA VAL A 407 11.14 8.99 15.21
C VAL A 407 11.57 10.43 15.49
N LYS A 408 12.52 10.95 14.72
CA LYS A 408 13.01 12.32 14.87
C LYS A 408 11.93 13.36 14.57
N GLU A 409 11.99 14.46 15.29
CA GLU A 409 11.18 15.64 14.94
C GLU A 409 11.69 16.25 13.63
N TYR A 410 10.80 16.35 12.64
CA TYR A 410 11.08 17.10 11.44
C TYR A 410 10.30 18.42 11.49
N LYS A 411 11.01 19.54 11.38
CA LYS A 411 10.36 20.84 11.18
C LYS A 411 9.71 20.83 9.81
N GLU A 412 8.39 20.95 9.76
CA GLU A 412 7.61 20.93 8.55
C GLU A 412 8.20 21.86 7.47
N TYR A 413 8.60 21.26 6.36
CA TYR A 413 8.55 21.98 5.09
C TYR A 413 7.10 21.95 4.62
N PRO A 414 6.48 23.09 4.35
CA PRO A 414 5.13 23.08 3.79
C PRO A 414 5.19 22.32 2.48
N LEU A 415 4.42 21.24 2.40
CA LEU A 415 4.14 20.58 1.15
C LEU A 415 3.47 21.60 0.23
N ARG A 416 4.24 22.11 -0.74
CA ARG A 416 3.72 22.91 -1.85
C ARG A 416 2.99 22.03 -2.85
#